data_476297fd3a48e4d29e30c2c97e380878
#
_entry.id   476297fd3a48e4d29e30c2c97e380878
#
_cell.length_a   1.000
_cell.length_b   1.000
_cell.length_c   1.000
_cell.angle_alpha   90.00
_cell.angle_beta   90.00
_cell.angle_gamma   90.00
#
_symmetry.space_group_name_H-M   'P 1'
#
loop_
_entity.id
_entity.type
_entity.pdbx_description
1 polymer ?
#
loop_
_entity_poly.entity_id
_entity_poly.type
_entity_poly.pdbx_seq_one_letter_code
_entity_poly.pdbx_strand_id
1 'polypeptide(L)'
;MMKKLPGFTQDYLPSKATTLPDKTRLERAVEPLCARHPGECGILALDNSLDAFAARYRLTEMAARTLDVQYYIWEDDMSGRLLFSVLLSAAKRGVHVRLLLDDNNTPGLDDTLRLLDSHPNIEVRLFNPFSFRTLRALGYLTDFARLNRRMHNKSYTADGVVTLVGGRNIGDAYFGAGEEPLFSDLDVMAIGPVVNDVANDFERYWRCSSVSTLQQVLSLSEQELTQRIELPESWYNDEITRRYLHKLETSRFMADLDRGTLPLIWAKTRLLSDDPSKGEGKAQRHSLLPLRLFDVMGSPTERIDIISAYFVPTRAGVAQLLNLVRKGVKIAILTNSLAANDVAVVHAGYARWRKKLLRYGVELYELKPTREHETVVHDRGLTGNSGSSLHAKTFSIDGSKVFIGSLNFDPRSTLLNTEMGFVIESETLATLIHKRFTQSQRDAAWQLRLDRWGRINWIDRQQEEEKVLKKEPATRFWQRVLVRLAAILPVEWLL
;
A
#
# COMPACT_ATOMS: atom_id res chain seq x y z
N MET A 1 23.88 -16.25 24.19
CA MET A 1 23.78 -15.37 25.37
C MET A 1 23.34 -14.00 24.85
N MET A 2 22.02 -13.72 24.82
CA MET A 2 21.48 -12.45 24.31
C MET A 2 21.69 -11.37 25.38
N LYS A 3 22.45 -10.32 25.03
CA LYS A 3 22.55 -9.11 25.88
C LYS A 3 21.19 -8.36 25.79
N LYS A 4 20.52 -8.28 26.95
CA LYS A 4 19.41 -7.34 27.15
C LYS A 4 19.92 -5.91 26.97
N LEU A 5 19.34 -5.16 26.05
CA LEU A 5 19.56 -3.72 25.89
C LEU A 5 18.84 -2.95 27.00
N PRO A 6 19.42 -1.88 27.54
CA PRO A 6 18.81 -1.08 28.60
C PRO A 6 17.63 -0.26 28.06
N GLY A 7 16.58 -0.13 28.88
CA GLY A 7 15.42 0.70 28.59
C GLY A 7 15.80 2.18 28.47
N PHE A 8 15.34 2.81 27.41
CA PHE A 8 15.44 4.26 27.20
C PHE A 8 14.14 4.92 27.63
N THR A 9 14.19 5.65 28.73
CA THR A 9 13.34 6.81 28.99
C THR A 9 14.20 8.03 28.73
N GLN A 10 13.98 8.71 27.64
CA GLN A 10 14.46 10.09 27.48
C GLN A 10 13.39 10.88 26.75
N ASP A 11 12.73 11.76 27.50
CA ASP A 11 11.84 12.79 26.99
C ASP A 11 12.63 13.70 26.06
N TYR A 12 12.26 13.69 24.78
CA TYR A 12 12.81 14.57 23.79
C TYR A 12 12.11 15.92 23.89
N LEU A 13 12.75 16.90 24.53
CA LEU A 13 12.36 18.29 24.45
C LEU A 13 12.90 18.89 23.16
N PRO A 14 12.07 19.58 22.35
CA PRO A 14 12.53 20.21 21.12
C PRO A 14 13.53 21.32 21.43
N SER A 15 14.70 21.29 20.76
CA SER A 15 15.71 22.32 20.87
C SER A 15 15.22 23.61 20.20
N LYS A 16 15.28 24.71 20.95
CA LYS A 16 15.11 26.13 20.58
C LYS A 16 13.93 26.44 19.65
N ALA A 17 12.88 26.93 20.29
CA ALA A 17 11.72 27.54 19.66
C ALA A 17 12.10 28.74 18.77
N THR A 18 12.10 28.53 17.46
CA THR A 18 11.53 29.52 16.56
C THR A 18 10.06 29.60 16.93
N THR A 19 9.52 30.79 17.18
CA THR A 19 8.09 31.00 17.47
C THR A 19 7.28 30.47 16.30
N LEU A 20 6.85 29.19 16.43
CA LEU A 20 5.96 28.57 15.45
C LEU A 20 4.65 29.37 15.43
N PRO A 21 4.07 29.68 14.28
CA PRO A 21 2.78 30.37 14.21
C PRO A 21 1.76 29.57 15.01
N ASP A 22 0.82 30.24 15.73
CA ASP A 22 -0.22 29.61 16.53
C ASP A 22 -0.96 28.51 15.77
N LYS A 23 -1.14 28.66 14.46
CA LYS A 23 -1.69 27.65 13.55
C LYS A 23 -0.86 27.51 12.29
N THR A 24 -0.66 26.27 11.83
CA THR A 24 0.01 26.00 10.55
C THR A 24 -0.88 26.41 9.35
N ARG A 25 -0.30 26.42 8.15
CA ARG A 25 -1.06 26.66 6.92
C ARG A 25 -2.12 25.59 6.71
N LEU A 26 -1.79 24.31 6.99
CA LEU A 26 -2.71 23.18 6.87
C LEU A 26 -3.84 23.28 7.90
N GLU A 27 -3.56 23.60 9.16
CA GLU A 27 -4.58 23.80 10.19
C GLU A 27 -5.58 24.89 9.80
N ARG A 28 -5.09 26.07 9.33
CA ARG A 28 -5.96 27.14 8.88
C ARG A 28 -6.84 26.77 7.69
N ALA A 29 -6.36 25.91 6.80
CA ALA A 29 -7.12 25.44 5.65
C ALA A 29 -8.19 24.38 6.03
N VAL A 30 -7.86 23.49 6.96
CA VAL A 30 -8.66 22.30 7.27
C VAL A 30 -9.72 22.56 8.36
N GLU A 31 -9.38 23.32 9.42
CA GLU A 31 -10.31 23.55 10.55
C GLU A 31 -11.69 24.09 10.13
N PRO A 32 -11.80 25.12 9.23
CA PRO A 32 -13.11 25.62 8.83
C PRO A 32 -13.93 24.59 8.05
N LEU A 33 -13.26 23.65 7.37
CA LEU A 33 -13.93 22.55 6.67
C LEU A 33 -14.49 21.53 7.66
N CYS A 34 -13.65 21.07 8.58
CA CYS A 34 -14.06 20.10 9.62
C CYS A 34 -15.12 20.65 10.57
N ALA A 35 -15.08 21.96 10.90
CA ALA A 35 -16.08 22.58 11.77
C ALA A 35 -17.50 22.53 11.18
N ARG A 36 -17.64 22.47 9.86
CA ARG A 36 -18.93 22.32 9.17
C ARG A 36 -19.45 20.89 9.13
N HIS A 37 -18.59 19.91 9.43
CA HIS A 37 -18.87 18.47 9.35
C HIS A 37 -18.42 17.76 10.63
N PRO A 38 -19.03 18.06 11.79
CA PRO A 38 -18.62 17.50 13.08
C PRO A 38 -18.77 15.98 13.12
N GLY A 39 -17.69 15.28 13.49
CA GLY A 39 -17.66 13.81 13.60
C GLY A 39 -17.48 13.07 12.26
N GLU A 40 -17.42 13.78 11.15
CA GLU A 40 -17.09 13.22 9.83
C GLU A 40 -15.66 13.56 9.41
N CYS A 41 -15.16 12.82 8.44
CA CYS A 41 -13.86 13.06 7.80
C CYS A 41 -14.09 13.48 6.36
N GLY A 42 -13.33 14.48 5.90
CA GLY A 42 -13.26 14.83 4.49
C GLY A 42 -12.33 13.87 3.76
N ILE A 43 -12.87 13.12 2.81
CA ILE A 43 -12.20 12.02 2.11
C ILE A 43 -12.04 12.36 0.64
N LEU A 44 -10.82 12.19 0.09
CA LEU A 44 -10.54 12.23 -1.33
C LEU A 44 -9.87 10.94 -1.78
N ALA A 45 -10.49 10.23 -2.71
CA ALA A 45 -9.90 9.06 -3.34
C ALA A 45 -8.85 9.49 -4.38
N LEU A 46 -7.63 8.99 -4.24
CA LEU A 46 -6.49 9.25 -5.12
C LEU A 46 -6.23 8.00 -5.97
N ASP A 47 -6.96 7.86 -7.04
CA ASP A 47 -6.80 6.75 -7.98
C ASP A 47 -5.83 7.08 -9.13
N ASN A 48 -5.70 8.35 -9.48
CA ASN A 48 -4.69 8.80 -10.43
C ASN A 48 -3.31 8.77 -9.77
N SER A 49 -2.33 8.18 -10.45
CA SER A 49 -0.97 8.01 -9.95
C SER A 49 -0.23 9.34 -9.76
N LEU A 50 -0.40 10.27 -10.71
CA LEU A 50 0.22 11.59 -10.63
C LEU A 50 -0.36 12.41 -9.47
N ASP A 51 -1.69 12.37 -9.27
CA ASP A 51 -2.36 13.07 -8.17
C ASP A 51 -1.94 12.48 -6.80
N ALA A 52 -1.74 11.15 -6.73
CA ALA A 52 -1.26 10.49 -5.53
C ALA A 52 0.18 10.89 -5.15
N PHE A 53 1.04 11.10 -6.15
CA PHE A 53 2.38 11.67 -5.93
C PHE A 53 2.32 13.15 -5.56
N ALA A 54 1.53 13.93 -6.30
CA ALA A 54 1.32 15.36 -6.09
C ALA A 54 0.85 15.66 -4.66
N ALA A 55 -0.06 14.83 -4.13
CA ALA A 55 -0.54 14.97 -2.76
C ALA A 55 0.61 14.85 -1.74
N ARG A 56 1.50 13.83 -1.88
CA ARG A 56 2.66 13.64 -0.99
C ARG A 56 3.65 14.80 -1.11
N TYR A 57 3.99 15.13 -2.33
CA TYR A 57 4.92 16.20 -2.65
C TYR A 57 4.44 17.54 -2.06
N ARG A 58 3.20 17.94 -2.37
CA ARG A 58 2.65 19.21 -1.94
C ARG A 58 2.40 19.29 -0.44
N LEU A 59 1.92 18.22 0.18
CA LEU A 59 1.77 18.19 1.64
C LEU A 59 3.12 18.34 2.35
N THR A 60 4.19 17.77 1.79
CA THR A 60 5.56 17.97 2.32
C THR A 60 6.02 19.42 2.22
N GLU A 61 5.73 20.08 1.10
CA GLU A 61 6.03 21.52 0.94
C GLU A 61 5.21 22.41 1.89
N MET A 62 3.94 22.01 2.14
CA MET A 62 3.03 22.79 3.01
C MET A 62 3.24 22.54 4.50
N ALA A 63 3.86 21.41 4.87
CA ALA A 63 4.12 21.07 6.27
C ALA A 63 5.01 22.13 6.95
N ALA A 64 4.63 22.47 8.19
CA ALA A 64 5.31 23.50 8.98
C ALA A 64 5.83 22.98 10.34
N ARG A 65 5.32 21.83 10.84
CA ARG A 65 5.72 21.25 12.14
C ARG A 65 6.24 19.84 12.01
N THR A 66 5.44 18.92 11.46
CA THR A 66 5.76 17.48 11.49
C THR A 66 5.40 16.78 10.19
N LEU A 67 6.18 15.74 9.87
CA LEU A 67 5.89 14.76 8.84
C LEU A 67 6.13 13.36 9.41
N ASP A 68 5.07 12.57 9.52
CA ASP A 68 5.14 11.17 9.92
C ASP A 68 4.91 10.27 8.71
N VAL A 69 5.95 9.55 8.32
CA VAL A 69 6.01 8.83 7.05
C VAL A 69 6.33 7.37 7.30
N GLN A 70 5.42 6.44 6.93
CA GLN A 70 5.54 5.01 7.15
C GLN A 70 5.30 4.25 5.85
N TYR A 71 6.29 3.41 5.42
CA TYR A 71 6.18 2.62 4.18
C TYR A 71 6.80 1.24 4.29
N TYR A 72 6.23 0.31 3.49
CA TYR A 72 6.77 -1.03 3.31
C TYR A 72 7.88 -1.06 2.26
N ILE A 73 7.67 -0.40 1.10
CA ILE A 73 8.67 -0.28 0.02
C ILE A 73 8.97 1.19 -0.22
N TRP A 74 10.26 1.48 -0.37
CA TRP A 74 10.77 2.75 -0.86
C TRP A 74 11.90 2.45 -1.84
N GLU A 75 11.66 2.71 -3.14
CA GLU A 75 12.63 2.40 -4.19
C GLU A 75 13.63 3.54 -4.36
N ASP A 76 14.86 3.17 -4.79
CA ASP A 76 15.89 4.13 -5.20
C ASP A 76 15.72 4.50 -6.68
N ASP A 77 14.56 5.05 -7.02
CA ASP A 77 14.18 5.49 -8.35
C ASP A 77 13.83 6.99 -8.35
N MET A 78 13.33 7.53 -9.47
CA MET A 78 13.06 8.95 -9.61
C MET A 78 12.06 9.44 -8.55
N SER A 79 10.94 8.77 -8.36
CA SER A 79 9.90 9.18 -7.41
C SER A 79 10.37 9.06 -5.96
N GLY A 80 11.11 7.99 -5.63
CA GLY A 80 11.70 7.79 -4.30
C GLY A 80 12.72 8.87 -3.97
N ARG A 81 13.59 9.20 -4.91
CA ARG A 81 14.62 10.25 -4.78
C ARG A 81 14.01 11.64 -4.65
N LEU A 82 12.98 11.95 -5.45
CA LEU A 82 12.26 13.22 -5.35
C LEU A 82 11.61 13.40 -3.98
N LEU A 83 10.95 12.36 -3.44
CA LEU A 83 10.36 12.44 -2.11
C LEU A 83 11.41 12.56 -1.02
N PHE A 84 12.56 11.89 -1.10
CA PHE A 84 13.67 12.14 -0.17
C PHE A 84 14.15 13.59 -0.24
N SER A 85 14.25 14.16 -1.44
CA SER A 85 14.69 15.54 -1.63
C SER A 85 13.73 16.56 -1.00
N VAL A 86 12.42 16.36 -1.16
CA VAL A 86 11.43 17.27 -0.58
C VAL A 86 11.29 17.09 0.93
N LEU A 87 11.49 15.86 1.48
CA LEU A 87 11.58 15.63 2.93
C LEU A 87 12.77 16.35 3.54
N LEU A 88 13.95 16.26 2.92
CA LEU A 88 15.12 17.00 3.35
C LEU A 88 14.90 18.52 3.28
N SER A 89 14.25 19.00 2.21
CA SER A 89 13.88 20.42 2.09
C SER A 89 12.94 20.88 3.21
N ALA A 90 11.95 20.05 3.58
CA ALA A 90 11.06 20.32 4.71
C ALA A 90 11.84 20.38 6.04
N ALA A 91 12.75 19.43 6.27
CA ALA A 91 13.59 19.42 7.47
C ALA A 91 14.50 20.66 7.56
N LYS A 92 15.06 21.12 6.43
CA LYS A 92 15.84 22.38 6.36
C LYS A 92 14.98 23.61 6.69
N ARG A 93 13.66 23.57 6.48
CA ARG A 93 12.72 24.62 6.93
C ARG A 93 12.36 24.54 8.42
N GLY A 94 12.81 23.50 9.13
CA GLY A 94 12.53 23.26 10.55
C GLY A 94 11.39 22.25 10.82
N VAL A 95 10.87 21.58 9.79
CA VAL A 95 9.87 20.52 9.96
C VAL A 95 10.52 19.28 10.55
N HIS A 96 9.92 18.72 11.59
CA HIS A 96 10.38 17.45 12.18
C HIS A 96 9.86 16.28 11.36
N VAL A 97 10.77 15.52 10.74
CA VAL A 97 10.45 14.39 9.87
C VAL A 97 10.77 13.08 10.58
N ARG A 98 9.78 12.20 10.72
CA ARG A 98 9.96 10.83 11.20
C ARG A 98 9.69 9.85 10.06
N LEU A 99 10.71 9.10 9.66
CA LEU A 99 10.64 8.14 8.56
C LEU A 99 10.76 6.72 9.10
N LEU A 100 9.69 5.92 9.01
CA LEU A 100 9.64 4.53 9.42
C LEU A 100 9.54 3.62 8.18
N LEU A 101 10.56 2.85 7.90
CA LEU A 101 10.61 1.93 6.77
C LEU A 101 10.71 0.48 7.22
N ASP A 102 10.05 -0.41 6.49
CA ASP A 102 10.32 -1.84 6.64
C ASP A 102 11.68 -2.19 6.01
N ASP A 103 12.57 -2.82 6.78
CA ASP A 103 13.94 -3.04 6.34
C ASP A 103 14.09 -4.05 5.19
N ASN A 104 13.06 -4.86 4.91
CA ASN A 104 13.13 -5.83 3.81
C ASN A 104 13.35 -5.15 2.44
N ASN A 105 12.82 -3.96 2.29
CA ASN A 105 12.80 -3.23 1.01
C ASN A 105 13.66 -1.96 1.05
N THR A 106 14.78 -2.01 1.77
CA THR A 106 15.78 -0.95 1.82
C THR A 106 17.17 -1.33 1.27
N PRO A 107 17.34 -2.40 0.43
CA PRO A 107 18.64 -2.66 -0.17
C PRO A 107 19.08 -1.46 -1.01
N GLY A 108 20.35 -1.05 -0.83
CA GLY A 108 20.93 0.09 -1.58
C GLY A 108 20.61 1.47 -1.00
N LEU A 109 19.73 1.59 0.00
CA LEU A 109 19.35 2.88 0.58
C LEU A 109 20.21 3.29 1.79
N ASP A 110 21.13 2.44 2.27
CA ASP A 110 21.84 2.68 3.52
C ASP A 110 22.53 4.05 3.58
N ASP A 111 23.21 4.46 2.53
CA ASP A 111 23.92 5.76 2.47
C ASP A 111 22.94 6.93 2.41
N THR A 112 21.86 6.81 1.64
CA THR A 112 20.81 7.83 1.57
C THR A 112 20.11 8.00 2.92
N LEU A 113 19.77 6.88 3.59
CA LEU A 113 19.12 6.93 4.90
C LEU A 113 20.06 7.52 5.97
N ARG A 114 21.36 7.19 5.95
CA ARG A 114 22.38 7.84 6.82
C ARG A 114 22.43 9.33 6.62
N LEU A 115 22.46 9.75 5.35
CA LEU A 115 22.51 11.16 5.00
C LEU A 115 21.27 11.89 5.52
N LEU A 116 20.09 11.32 5.39
CA LEU A 116 18.85 11.90 5.92
C LEU A 116 18.88 11.94 7.45
N ASP A 117 19.21 10.84 8.13
CA ASP A 117 19.23 10.72 9.59
C ASP A 117 20.31 11.61 10.25
N SER A 118 21.32 12.06 9.50
CA SER A 118 22.31 13.01 9.98
C SER A 118 21.77 14.46 10.10
N HIS A 119 20.59 14.74 9.51
CA HIS A 119 19.96 16.04 9.66
C HIS A 119 19.20 16.12 11.01
N PRO A 120 19.40 17.16 11.85
CA PRO A 120 18.84 17.24 13.22
C PRO A 120 17.32 17.18 13.30
N ASN A 121 16.62 17.47 12.20
CA ASN A 121 15.16 17.43 12.11
C ASN A 121 14.63 16.17 11.36
N ILE A 122 15.47 15.19 11.08
CA ILE A 122 15.04 13.92 10.48
C ILE A 122 15.46 12.78 11.39
N GLU A 123 14.53 11.88 11.70
CA GLU A 123 14.82 10.64 12.39
C GLU A 123 14.32 9.45 11.53
N VAL A 124 15.23 8.52 11.23
CA VAL A 124 14.94 7.32 10.46
C VAL A 124 14.95 6.11 11.36
N ARG A 125 13.89 5.31 11.29
CA ARG A 125 13.82 4.00 11.98
C ARG A 125 13.47 2.90 11.02
N LEU A 126 13.96 1.68 11.32
CA LEU A 126 13.74 0.49 10.51
C LEU A 126 12.95 -0.54 11.29
N PHE A 127 11.87 -1.06 10.67
CA PHE A 127 11.06 -2.14 11.22
C PHE A 127 11.65 -3.50 10.84
N ASN A 128 11.79 -4.39 11.82
CA ASN A 128 12.37 -5.74 11.68
C ASN A 128 13.68 -5.76 10.89
N PRO A 129 14.73 -5.02 11.33
CA PRO A 129 15.97 -4.89 10.58
C PRO A 129 16.73 -6.21 10.49
N PHE A 130 17.46 -6.39 9.39
CA PHE A 130 18.36 -7.50 9.17
C PHE A 130 19.64 -7.32 9.98
N SER A 131 20.04 -8.36 10.70
CA SER A 131 21.35 -8.39 11.39
C SER A 131 22.53 -8.45 10.42
N PHE A 132 22.32 -9.07 9.23
CA PHE A 132 23.32 -9.20 8.16
C PHE A 132 22.84 -8.43 6.93
N ARG A 133 23.14 -7.12 6.85
CA ARG A 133 22.64 -6.26 5.80
C ARG A 133 23.22 -6.55 4.42
N THR A 134 24.51 -6.88 4.33
CA THR A 134 25.20 -7.23 3.09
C THR A 134 24.78 -8.59 2.54
N LEU A 135 24.42 -9.53 3.41
CA LEU A 135 24.03 -10.90 3.05
C LEU A 135 22.68 -11.25 3.68
N ARG A 136 21.64 -10.49 3.32
CA ARG A 136 20.27 -10.62 3.88
C ARG A 136 19.72 -12.04 3.80
N ALA A 137 20.10 -12.81 2.77
CA ALA A 137 19.72 -14.21 2.62
C ALA A 137 20.15 -15.09 3.81
N LEU A 138 21.31 -14.81 4.43
CA LEU A 138 21.75 -15.51 5.65
C LEU A 138 20.85 -15.21 6.84
N GLY A 139 20.31 -14.00 6.92
CA GLY A 139 19.34 -13.62 7.94
C GLY A 139 18.10 -14.51 7.90
N TYR A 140 17.57 -14.80 6.71
CA TYR A 140 16.43 -15.71 6.56
C TYR A 140 16.74 -17.16 7.00
N LEU A 141 17.98 -17.62 6.88
CA LEU A 141 18.37 -18.96 7.35
C LEU A 141 18.44 -19.04 8.89
N THR A 142 18.78 -17.92 9.55
CA THR A 142 19.02 -17.90 11.01
C THR A 142 17.84 -17.39 11.82
N ASP A 143 16.99 -16.54 11.22
CA ASP A 143 15.89 -15.83 11.91
C ASP A 143 14.63 -15.69 11.02
N PHE A 144 14.28 -16.78 10.34
CA PHE A 144 13.15 -16.80 9.39
C PHE A 144 11.82 -16.35 10.02
N ALA A 145 11.53 -16.82 11.23
CA ALA A 145 10.26 -16.56 11.91
C ALA A 145 10.01 -15.05 12.14
N ARG A 146 11.04 -14.29 12.48
CA ARG A 146 10.97 -12.82 12.65
C ARG A 146 11.00 -12.11 11.31
N LEU A 147 12.00 -12.44 10.47
CA LEU A 147 12.21 -11.75 9.20
C LEU A 147 11.10 -11.99 8.17
N ASN A 148 10.33 -13.08 8.33
CA ASN A 148 9.15 -13.32 7.47
C ASN A 148 7.93 -12.47 7.86
N ARG A 149 7.98 -11.72 8.97
CA ARG A 149 6.94 -10.80 9.43
C ARG A 149 7.32 -9.38 9.10
N ARG A 150 6.50 -8.69 8.31
CA ARG A 150 6.84 -7.38 7.76
C ARG A 150 5.78 -6.34 8.10
N MET A 151 6.17 -5.08 8.13
CA MET A 151 5.27 -3.96 8.27
C MET A 151 4.77 -3.55 6.88
N HIS A 152 3.52 -3.92 6.56
CA HIS A 152 2.93 -3.58 5.27
C HIS A 152 2.06 -2.32 5.32
N ASN A 153 2.12 -1.59 6.41
CA ASN A 153 1.43 -0.32 6.62
C ASN A 153 1.99 0.78 5.70
N LYS A 154 1.11 1.68 5.28
CA LYS A 154 1.45 2.85 4.46
C LYS A 154 0.65 4.05 4.92
N SER A 155 1.35 5.03 5.49
CA SER A 155 0.76 6.30 5.88
C SER A 155 1.72 7.45 5.66
N TYR A 156 1.15 8.63 5.40
CA TYR A 156 1.88 9.89 5.20
C TYR A 156 1.07 11.01 5.82
N THR A 157 1.51 11.52 6.96
CA THR A 157 0.75 12.50 7.74
C THR A 157 1.54 13.81 7.87
N ALA A 158 0.92 14.92 7.51
CA ALA A 158 1.49 16.25 7.59
C ALA A 158 0.81 17.06 8.71
N ASP A 159 1.62 17.62 9.61
CA ASP A 159 1.25 18.49 10.74
C ASP A 159 0.18 17.87 11.68
N GLY A 160 -0.09 16.54 11.60
CA GLY A 160 -1.19 15.90 12.30
C GLY A 160 -2.58 16.33 11.82
N VAL A 161 -2.71 16.92 10.64
CA VAL A 161 -3.93 17.56 10.10
C VAL A 161 -4.45 16.87 8.85
N VAL A 162 -3.54 16.42 7.97
CA VAL A 162 -3.87 15.72 6.73
C VAL A 162 -3.08 14.42 6.69
N THR A 163 -3.75 13.33 6.33
CA THR A 163 -3.10 12.03 6.18
C THR A 163 -3.44 11.35 4.86
N LEU A 164 -2.50 10.56 4.35
CA LEU A 164 -2.67 9.67 3.21
C LEU A 164 -2.51 8.23 3.69
N VAL A 165 -3.48 7.37 3.38
CA VAL A 165 -3.45 5.93 3.66
C VAL A 165 -3.92 5.18 2.42
N GLY A 166 -3.30 4.05 2.09
CA GLY A 166 -3.73 3.27 0.93
C GLY A 166 -2.84 2.09 0.59
N GLY A 167 -2.85 1.71 -0.67
CA GLY A 167 -2.09 0.56 -1.18
C GLY A 167 -0.72 0.92 -1.72
N ARG A 168 -0.49 2.16 -2.21
CA ARG A 168 0.75 2.54 -2.89
C ARG A 168 1.95 2.56 -1.96
N ASN A 169 3.04 1.96 -2.42
CA ASN A 169 4.38 2.20 -1.88
C ASN A 169 5.02 3.43 -2.57
N ILE A 170 6.30 3.67 -2.31
CA ILE A 170 7.07 4.71 -2.96
C ILE A 170 7.96 4.06 -4.03
N GLY A 171 7.75 4.44 -5.29
CA GLY A 171 8.45 3.95 -6.46
C GLY A 171 7.75 4.35 -7.76
N ASP A 172 8.52 4.41 -8.86
CA ASP A 172 8.05 4.89 -10.18
C ASP A 172 6.85 4.10 -10.71
N ALA A 173 6.83 2.78 -10.46
CA ALA A 173 5.71 1.92 -10.83
C ALA A 173 4.37 2.29 -10.15
N TYR A 174 4.41 2.97 -8.99
CA TYR A 174 3.21 3.40 -8.28
C TYR A 174 2.72 4.78 -8.72
N PHE A 175 3.59 5.60 -9.31
CA PHE A 175 3.31 7.00 -9.62
C PHE A 175 3.39 7.35 -11.10
N GLY A 176 3.76 6.39 -11.96
CA GLY A 176 3.91 6.61 -13.40
C GLY A 176 5.01 7.63 -13.70
N ALA A 177 6.07 7.60 -12.91
CA ALA A 177 7.16 8.56 -12.98
C ALA A 177 8.27 8.14 -13.96
N GLY A 178 8.45 6.84 -14.21
CA GLY A 178 9.45 6.29 -15.12
C GLY A 178 8.83 5.62 -16.35
N GLU A 179 9.65 4.77 -16.98
CA GLU A 179 9.25 3.90 -18.11
C GLU A 179 8.67 2.56 -17.62
N GLU A 180 8.63 2.34 -16.31
CA GLU A 180 8.14 1.10 -15.72
C GLU A 180 6.62 0.96 -15.83
N PRO A 181 6.11 -0.30 -15.84
CA PRO A 181 4.69 -0.58 -15.84
C PRO A 181 3.99 0.03 -14.63
N LEU A 182 2.92 0.77 -14.88
CA LEU A 182 2.14 1.42 -13.84
C LEU A 182 1.26 0.43 -13.07
N PHE A 183 1.35 0.43 -11.75
CA PHE A 183 0.40 -0.28 -10.90
C PHE A 183 -0.94 0.47 -10.77
N SER A 184 -2.05 -0.26 -10.97
CA SER A 184 -3.38 0.25 -10.65
C SER A 184 -3.62 0.13 -9.15
N ASP A 185 -3.65 1.25 -8.43
CA ASP A 185 -3.81 1.29 -6.97
C ASP A 185 -4.70 2.45 -6.51
N LEU A 186 -5.09 2.44 -5.24
CA LEU A 186 -5.96 3.43 -4.64
C LEU A 186 -5.45 3.86 -3.26
N ASP A 187 -5.26 5.17 -3.11
CA ASP A 187 -5.02 5.81 -1.82
C ASP A 187 -6.19 6.72 -1.44
N VAL A 188 -6.22 7.13 -0.21
CA VAL A 188 -7.16 8.09 0.35
C VAL A 188 -6.40 9.20 1.04
N MET A 189 -6.67 10.45 0.65
CA MET A 189 -6.34 11.61 1.45
C MET A 189 -7.49 11.89 2.41
N ALA A 190 -7.20 12.07 3.69
CA ALA A 190 -8.19 12.29 4.72
C ALA A 190 -7.84 13.48 5.62
N ILE A 191 -8.87 14.24 6.00
CA ILE A 191 -8.84 15.29 7.02
C ILE A 191 -9.92 15.00 8.08
N GLY A 192 -9.78 15.57 9.27
CA GLY A 192 -10.74 15.39 10.36
C GLY A 192 -10.34 14.31 11.37
N PRO A 193 -11.30 13.77 12.15
CA PRO A 193 -10.99 12.96 13.34
C PRO A 193 -10.06 11.77 13.11
N VAL A 194 -10.16 11.07 11.96
CA VAL A 194 -9.37 9.87 11.66
C VAL A 194 -7.86 10.16 11.56
N VAL A 195 -7.45 11.41 11.35
CA VAL A 195 -6.02 11.77 11.30
C VAL A 195 -5.36 11.53 12.65
N ASN A 196 -6.06 11.81 13.76
CA ASN A 196 -5.56 11.51 15.11
C ASN A 196 -5.39 10.00 15.33
N ASP A 197 -6.28 9.19 14.78
CA ASP A 197 -6.17 7.72 14.88
C ASP A 197 -4.93 7.23 14.13
N VAL A 198 -4.63 7.78 12.94
CA VAL A 198 -3.42 7.46 12.16
C VAL A 198 -2.16 7.93 12.89
N ALA A 199 -2.14 9.12 13.48
CA ALA A 199 -1.01 9.63 14.24
C ALA A 199 -0.72 8.76 15.48
N ASN A 200 -1.77 8.36 16.22
CA ASN A 200 -1.65 7.45 17.37
C ASN A 200 -1.16 6.06 16.94
N ASP A 201 -1.63 5.56 15.79
CA ASP A 201 -1.16 4.29 15.24
C ASP A 201 0.31 4.36 14.84
N PHE A 202 0.72 5.42 14.14
CA PHE A 202 2.12 5.66 13.81
C PHE A 202 2.99 5.65 15.06
N GLU A 203 2.56 6.30 16.14
CA GLU A 203 3.31 6.36 17.40
C GLU A 203 3.47 4.98 18.04
N ARG A 204 2.44 4.10 17.97
CA ARG A 204 2.54 2.71 18.43
C ARG A 204 3.62 1.93 17.67
N TYR A 205 3.67 2.10 16.33
CA TYR A 205 4.70 1.47 15.50
C TYR A 205 6.07 2.08 15.74
N TRP A 206 6.15 3.41 15.86
CA TRP A 206 7.40 4.12 16.09
C TRP A 206 8.13 3.68 17.37
N ARG A 207 7.37 3.30 18.40
CA ARG A 207 7.90 2.90 19.71
C ARG A 207 7.94 1.38 19.94
N CYS A 208 7.50 0.56 18.99
CA CYS A 208 7.43 -0.88 19.21
C CYS A 208 8.82 -1.53 19.25
N SER A 209 8.91 -2.70 19.87
CA SER A 209 10.17 -3.45 20.03
C SER A 209 10.74 -4.02 18.72
N SER A 210 9.94 -4.05 17.64
CA SER A 210 10.40 -4.46 16.31
C SER A 210 11.12 -3.35 15.55
N VAL A 211 11.15 -2.13 16.09
CA VAL A 211 11.76 -0.96 15.45
C VAL A 211 13.11 -0.66 16.08
N SER A 212 14.09 -0.36 15.24
CA SER A 212 15.43 0.08 15.67
C SER A 212 15.76 1.42 14.99
N THR A 213 16.50 2.26 15.70
CA THR A 213 17.06 3.49 15.10
C THR A 213 18.10 3.11 14.05
N LEU A 214 18.33 4.00 13.09
CA LEU A 214 19.31 3.74 12.04
C LEU A 214 20.71 3.54 12.63
N GLN A 215 21.08 4.27 13.69
CA GLN A 215 22.35 4.13 14.38
C GLN A 215 22.56 2.75 15.03
N GLN A 216 21.48 2.11 15.50
CA GLN A 216 21.54 0.75 16.02
C GLN A 216 21.76 -0.30 14.95
N VAL A 217 21.30 -0.02 13.71
CA VAL A 217 21.34 -0.94 12.57
C VAL A 217 22.60 -0.75 11.73
N LEU A 218 23.00 0.49 11.52
CA LEU A 218 24.18 0.88 10.76
C LEU A 218 25.19 1.49 11.73
N SER A 219 26.34 0.82 11.92
CA SER A 219 27.43 1.37 12.71
C SER A 219 27.92 2.67 12.06
N LEU A 220 27.61 3.82 12.66
CA LEU A 220 28.02 5.14 12.17
C LEU A 220 29.36 5.51 12.81
N SER A 221 30.31 5.99 12.00
CA SER A 221 31.51 6.64 12.53
C SER A 221 31.22 8.14 12.79
N GLU A 222 31.83 8.70 13.85
CA GLU A 222 31.66 10.14 14.17
C GLU A 222 32.11 11.07 13.04
N GLN A 223 32.98 10.62 12.15
CA GLN A 223 33.46 11.40 10.99
C GLN A 223 32.42 11.54 9.88
N GLU A 224 31.49 10.60 9.74
CA GLU A 224 30.40 10.66 8.75
C GLU A 224 29.29 11.64 9.13
N LEU A 225 29.16 11.97 10.42
CA LEU A 225 28.16 12.90 10.95
C LEU A 225 28.47 14.40 10.66
N THR A 226 29.67 14.72 10.17
CA THR A 226 30.12 16.12 9.96
C THR A 226 30.08 16.57 8.51
N GLN A 227 29.72 15.70 7.57
CA GLN A 227 29.61 16.09 6.17
C GLN A 227 28.35 16.92 5.91
N ARG A 228 28.47 17.92 5.04
CA ARG A 228 27.34 18.75 4.60
C ARG A 228 26.30 17.88 3.90
N ILE A 229 25.07 17.93 4.39
CA ILE A 229 23.96 17.11 3.90
C ILE A 229 23.47 17.69 2.58
N GLU A 230 23.93 17.15 1.47
CA GLU A 230 23.49 17.52 0.13
C GLU A 230 23.19 16.25 -0.68
N LEU A 231 21.96 16.15 -1.17
CA LEU A 231 21.57 15.10 -2.10
C LEU A 231 22.14 15.43 -3.49
N PRO A 232 22.44 14.41 -4.33
CA PRO A 232 22.93 14.65 -5.67
C PRO A 232 21.99 15.56 -6.47
N GLU A 233 22.52 16.58 -7.12
CA GLU A 233 21.72 17.51 -7.93
C GLU A 233 20.99 16.80 -9.06
N SER A 234 21.56 15.71 -9.58
CA SER A 234 20.93 14.86 -10.59
C SER A 234 19.56 14.28 -10.18
N TRP A 235 19.25 14.22 -8.87
CA TRP A 235 17.99 13.69 -8.39
C TRP A 235 16.78 14.57 -8.71
N TYR A 236 16.97 15.84 -8.92
CA TYR A 236 15.89 16.81 -9.19
C TYR A 236 16.14 17.68 -10.42
N ASN A 237 17.28 17.56 -11.08
CA ASN A 237 17.67 18.45 -12.18
C ASN A 237 17.90 17.76 -13.53
N ASP A 238 17.65 16.43 -13.66
CA ASP A 238 17.66 15.77 -14.96
C ASP A 238 16.38 16.09 -15.77
N GLU A 239 16.42 15.86 -17.08
CA GLU A 239 15.35 16.25 -17.99
C GLU A 239 14.04 15.49 -17.74
N ILE A 240 14.09 14.20 -17.39
CA ILE A 240 12.90 13.36 -17.14
C ILE A 240 12.22 13.84 -15.87
N THR A 241 12.99 14.05 -14.80
CA THR A 241 12.51 14.58 -13.53
C THR A 241 11.85 15.94 -13.69
N ARG A 242 12.49 16.87 -14.43
CA ARG A 242 11.89 18.20 -14.70
C ARG A 242 10.59 18.12 -15.47
N ARG A 243 10.47 17.24 -16.46
CA ARG A 243 9.21 17.00 -17.19
C ARG A 243 8.12 16.45 -16.28
N TYR A 244 8.48 15.53 -15.38
CA TYR A 244 7.55 14.96 -14.43
C TYR A 244 7.05 16.01 -13.43
N LEU A 245 7.96 16.80 -12.84
CA LEU A 245 7.62 17.92 -11.95
C LEU A 245 6.75 18.96 -12.66
N HIS A 246 7.03 19.31 -13.90
CA HIS A 246 6.18 20.21 -14.67
C HIS A 246 4.76 19.67 -14.87
N LYS A 247 4.59 18.39 -15.21
CA LYS A 247 3.26 17.74 -15.27
C LYS A 247 2.52 17.79 -13.94
N LEU A 248 3.24 17.60 -12.85
CA LEU A 248 2.71 17.65 -11.50
C LEU A 248 2.21 19.05 -11.15
N GLU A 249 3.04 20.07 -11.34
CA GLU A 249 2.73 21.48 -11.04
C GLU A 249 1.56 22.02 -11.88
N THR A 250 1.43 21.56 -13.13
CA THR A 250 0.36 21.97 -14.05
C THR A 250 -0.89 21.11 -13.92
N SER A 251 -0.91 20.13 -13.03
CA SER A 251 -2.07 19.24 -12.83
C SER A 251 -3.26 20.01 -12.25
N ARG A 252 -4.47 19.57 -12.63
CA ARG A 252 -5.70 20.12 -12.04
C ARG A 252 -5.75 19.88 -10.53
N PHE A 253 -5.28 18.72 -10.08
CA PHE A 253 -5.22 18.37 -8.66
C PHE A 253 -4.42 19.40 -7.85
N MET A 254 -3.23 19.79 -8.32
CA MET A 254 -2.41 20.81 -7.65
C MET A 254 -3.12 22.16 -7.59
N ALA A 255 -3.73 22.56 -8.69
CA ALA A 255 -4.50 23.82 -8.76
C ALA A 255 -5.70 23.81 -7.80
N ASP A 256 -6.42 22.69 -7.69
CA ASP A 256 -7.58 22.56 -6.79
C ASP A 256 -7.14 22.47 -5.32
N LEU A 257 -6.00 21.79 -5.02
CA LEU A 257 -5.41 21.73 -3.69
C LEU A 257 -4.97 23.12 -3.21
N ASP A 258 -4.28 23.89 -4.05
CA ASP A 258 -3.81 25.23 -3.70
C ASP A 258 -4.95 26.22 -3.47
N ARG A 259 -6.06 26.07 -4.20
CA ARG A 259 -7.28 26.86 -4.02
C ARG A 259 -8.17 26.39 -2.87
N GLY A 260 -7.91 25.20 -2.30
CA GLY A 260 -8.77 24.60 -1.29
C GLY A 260 -10.16 24.14 -1.86
N THR A 261 -10.20 23.79 -3.15
CA THR A 261 -11.45 23.41 -3.87
C THR A 261 -11.53 21.92 -4.18
N LEU A 262 -10.72 21.10 -3.50
CA LEU A 262 -10.77 19.65 -3.67
C LEU A 262 -12.17 19.11 -3.36
N PRO A 263 -12.71 18.18 -4.18
CA PRO A 263 -14.05 17.61 -4.01
C PRO A 263 -14.05 16.55 -2.89
N LEU A 264 -14.06 16.98 -1.64
CA LEU A 264 -14.07 16.08 -0.50
C LEU A 264 -15.43 15.42 -0.32
N ILE A 265 -15.44 14.12 -0.08
CA ILE A 265 -16.60 13.35 0.35
C ILE A 265 -16.58 13.31 1.88
N TRP A 266 -17.61 13.84 2.53
CA TRP A 266 -17.73 13.81 3.99
C TRP A 266 -18.40 12.53 4.44
N ALA A 267 -17.73 11.78 5.32
CA ALA A 267 -18.18 10.47 5.75
C ALA A 267 -17.60 10.07 7.11
N LYS A 268 -18.34 9.24 7.83
CA LYS A 268 -17.83 8.56 9.02
C LYS A 268 -16.72 7.60 8.56
N THR A 269 -15.54 7.80 9.13
CA THR A 269 -14.35 7.04 8.76
C THR A 269 -13.68 6.51 10.02
N ARG A 270 -13.23 5.24 9.95
CA ARG A 270 -12.49 4.57 11.04
C ARG A 270 -11.21 3.99 10.51
N LEU A 271 -10.13 4.16 11.25
CA LEU A 271 -8.88 3.44 11.01
C LEU A 271 -9.02 2.01 11.56
N LEU A 272 -8.66 1.04 10.75
CA LEU A 272 -8.32 -0.30 11.19
C LEU A 272 -6.83 -0.53 10.93
N SER A 273 -6.10 -0.95 11.95
CA SER A 273 -4.69 -1.28 11.87
C SER A 273 -4.40 -2.49 12.74
N ASP A 274 -3.52 -3.36 12.31
CA ASP A 274 -2.99 -4.44 13.14
C ASP A 274 -2.17 -3.87 14.31
N ASP A 275 -2.08 -4.62 15.39
CA ASP A 275 -1.16 -4.29 16.47
C ASP A 275 0.28 -4.61 16.05
N PRO A 276 1.28 -3.75 16.38
CA PRO A 276 2.69 -4.01 16.07
C PRO A 276 3.20 -5.38 16.56
N SER A 277 2.62 -5.92 17.64
CA SER A 277 2.94 -7.25 18.17
C SER A 277 2.69 -8.39 17.16
N LYS A 278 1.90 -8.16 16.10
CA LYS A 278 1.76 -9.09 14.98
C LYS A 278 3.09 -9.29 14.25
N GLY A 279 3.86 -8.22 14.08
CA GLY A 279 5.24 -8.29 13.56
C GLY A 279 6.20 -9.07 14.47
N GLU A 280 5.86 -9.24 15.75
CA GLU A 280 6.59 -10.07 16.71
C GLU A 280 6.06 -11.52 16.81
N GLY A 281 4.96 -11.82 16.13
CA GLY A 281 4.27 -13.10 16.24
C GLY A 281 3.51 -13.31 17.56
N LYS A 282 3.21 -12.22 18.27
CA LYS A 282 2.56 -12.23 19.59
C LYS A 282 1.10 -11.73 19.56
N ALA A 283 0.61 -11.27 18.40
CA ALA A 283 -0.76 -10.77 18.29
C ALA A 283 -1.78 -11.89 18.58
N GLN A 284 -2.81 -11.54 19.33
CA GLN A 284 -3.92 -12.42 19.59
C GLN A 284 -4.82 -12.54 18.36
N ARG A 285 -5.37 -13.72 18.12
CA ARG A 285 -6.14 -13.97 16.89
C ARG A 285 -7.30 -12.99 16.69
N HIS A 286 -8.01 -12.62 17.74
CA HIS A 286 -9.15 -11.70 17.67
C HIS A 286 -8.73 -10.24 17.36
N SER A 287 -7.46 -9.87 17.55
CA SER A 287 -6.95 -8.53 17.24
C SER A 287 -6.51 -8.38 15.78
N LEU A 288 -6.49 -9.47 15.00
CA LEU A 288 -6.09 -9.43 13.59
C LEU A 288 -7.07 -8.60 12.75
N LEU A 289 -6.53 -7.72 11.93
CA LEU A 289 -7.30 -6.78 11.12
C LEU A 289 -8.43 -7.42 10.31
N PRO A 290 -8.26 -8.57 9.61
CA PRO A 290 -9.35 -9.17 8.85
C PRO A 290 -10.59 -9.53 9.68
N LEU A 291 -10.40 -9.97 10.93
CA LEU A 291 -11.53 -10.31 11.81
C LEU A 291 -12.24 -9.03 12.27
N ARG A 292 -11.47 -8.02 12.69
CA ARG A 292 -12.01 -6.69 13.07
C ARG A 292 -12.68 -6.00 11.88
N LEU A 293 -12.21 -6.22 10.66
CA LEU A 293 -12.80 -5.64 9.45
C LEU A 293 -14.24 -6.13 9.27
N PHE A 294 -14.50 -7.44 9.43
CA PHE A 294 -15.86 -7.99 9.37
C PHE A 294 -16.76 -7.44 10.48
N ASP A 295 -16.25 -7.26 11.69
CA ASP A 295 -17.01 -6.69 12.80
C ASP A 295 -17.43 -5.24 12.52
N VAL A 296 -16.53 -4.43 11.92
CA VAL A 296 -16.79 -3.00 11.64
C VAL A 296 -17.62 -2.80 10.38
N MET A 297 -17.34 -3.56 9.31
CA MET A 297 -18.12 -3.45 8.07
C MET A 297 -19.53 -4.05 8.21
N GLY A 298 -19.73 -4.97 9.14
CA GLY A 298 -20.96 -5.71 9.32
C GLY A 298 -21.10 -6.89 8.37
N SER A 299 -22.20 -7.65 8.54
CA SER A 299 -22.51 -8.78 7.65
C SER A 299 -23.13 -8.25 6.36
N PRO A 300 -22.55 -8.55 5.18
CA PRO A 300 -23.14 -8.16 3.91
C PRO A 300 -24.48 -8.88 3.68
N THR A 301 -25.43 -8.16 3.09
CA THR A 301 -26.79 -8.64 2.83
C THR A 301 -27.11 -8.73 1.35
N GLU A 302 -26.50 -7.88 0.52
CA GLU A 302 -26.81 -7.78 -0.91
C GLU A 302 -25.60 -8.10 -1.80
N ARG A 303 -24.47 -7.42 -1.57
CA ARG A 303 -23.32 -7.50 -2.48
C ARG A 303 -21.99 -7.25 -1.78
N ILE A 304 -20.95 -7.96 -2.23
CA ILE A 304 -19.55 -7.65 -1.95
C ILE A 304 -18.80 -7.54 -3.27
N ASP A 305 -18.09 -6.42 -3.47
CA ASP A 305 -17.09 -6.26 -4.51
C ASP A 305 -15.71 -6.28 -3.87
N ILE A 306 -14.83 -7.18 -4.34
CA ILE A 306 -13.46 -7.33 -3.85
C ILE A 306 -12.50 -7.00 -4.98
N ILE A 307 -11.64 -6.01 -4.75
CA ILE A 307 -10.49 -5.72 -5.59
C ILE A 307 -9.25 -6.05 -4.77
N SER A 308 -8.51 -7.08 -5.17
CA SER A 308 -7.33 -7.51 -4.42
C SER A 308 -6.24 -7.97 -5.37
N ALA A 309 -5.08 -7.33 -5.27
CA ALA A 309 -3.89 -7.70 -6.04
C ALA A 309 -3.56 -9.19 -5.88
N TYR A 310 -3.55 -9.66 -4.64
CA TYR A 310 -3.38 -11.05 -4.27
C TYR A 310 -4.66 -11.56 -3.63
N PHE A 311 -5.28 -12.53 -4.28
CA PHE A 311 -6.48 -13.19 -3.79
C PHE A 311 -6.18 -14.67 -3.58
N VAL A 312 -5.80 -15.03 -2.36
CA VAL A 312 -5.52 -16.41 -1.95
C VAL A 312 -6.46 -16.80 -0.82
N PRO A 313 -7.72 -17.11 -1.14
CA PRO A 313 -8.67 -17.49 -0.11
C PRO A 313 -8.28 -18.85 0.46
N THR A 314 -8.02 -18.89 1.76
CA THR A 314 -7.82 -20.15 2.47
C THR A 314 -9.09 -21.01 2.44
N ARG A 315 -9.00 -22.26 2.89
CA ARG A 315 -10.19 -23.12 3.04
C ARG A 315 -11.28 -22.45 3.90
N ALA A 316 -10.87 -21.73 4.96
CA ALA A 316 -11.79 -20.99 5.83
C ALA A 316 -12.43 -19.80 5.12
N GLY A 317 -11.64 -19.00 4.40
CA GLY A 317 -12.14 -17.85 3.64
C GLY A 317 -13.10 -18.28 2.53
N VAL A 318 -12.79 -19.36 1.80
CA VAL A 318 -13.73 -19.93 0.82
C VAL A 318 -15.04 -20.35 1.48
N ALA A 319 -14.98 -21.02 2.63
CA ALA A 319 -16.19 -21.45 3.34
C ALA A 319 -17.06 -20.24 3.76
N GLN A 320 -16.45 -19.14 4.19
CA GLN A 320 -17.15 -17.89 4.53
C GLN A 320 -17.82 -17.27 3.30
N LEU A 321 -17.08 -17.12 2.18
CA LEU A 321 -17.64 -16.59 0.93
C LEU A 321 -18.82 -17.42 0.44
N LEU A 322 -18.70 -18.75 0.45
CA LEU A 322 -19.78 -19.66 0.04
C LEU A 322 -20.99 -19.62 0.98
N ASN A 323 -20.77 -19.37 2.27
CA ASN A 323 -21.87 -19.17 3.21
C ASN A 323 -22.65 -17.88 2.91
N LEU A 324 -21.97 -16.80 2.56
CA LEU A 324 -22.60 -15.55 2.12
C LEU A 324 -23.41 -15.73 0.83
N VAL A 325 -22.85 -16.44 -0.16
CA VAL A 325 -23.58 -16.74 -1.40
C VAL A 325 -24.86 -17.56 -1.13
N ARG A 326 -24.81 -18.54 -0.20
CA ARG A 326 -26.02 -19.31 0.21
C ARG A 326 -27.07 -18.45 0.88
N LYS A 327 -26.68 -17.34 1.49
CA LYS A 327 -27.59 -16.32 2.07
C LYS A 327 -28.12 -15.34 1.01
N GLY A 328 -27.75 -15.49 -0.25
CA GLY A 328 -28.20 -14.63 -1.35
C GLY A 328 -27.27 -13.46 -1.67
N VAL A 329 -26.13 -13.33 -0.99
CA VAL A 329 -25.18 -12.23 -1.25
C VAL A 329 -24.46 -12.46 -2.58
N LYS A 330 -24.46 -11.46 -3.46
CA LYS A 330 -23.69 -11.47 -4.69
C LYS A 330 -22.24 -11.13 -4.37
N ILE A 331 -21.29 -11.92 -4.89
CA ILE A 331 -19.86 -11.68 -4.67
C ILE A 331 -19.16 -11.58 -6.01
N ALA A 332 -18.48 -10.47 -6.25
CA ALA A 332 -17.63 -10.26 -7.42
C ALA A 332 -16.19 -9.94 -6.99
N ILE A 333 -15.22 -10.57 -7.64
CA ILE A 333 -13.81 -10.51 -7.29
C ILE A 333 -12.99 -10.14 -8.53
N LEU A 334 -12.21 -9.08 -8.44
CA LEU A 334 -11.20 -8.70 -9.43
C LEU A 334 -9.81 -8.93 -8.82
N THR A 335 -8.99 -9.74 -9.49
CA THR A 335 -7.61 -10.02 -9.09
C THR A 335 -6.69 -10.10 -10.31
N ASN A 336 -5.39 -10.24 -10.09
CA ASN A 336 -4.44 -10.41 -11.19
C ASN A 336 -4.59 -11.76 -11.89
N SER A 337 -4.53 -11.76 -13.22
CA SER A 337 -4.36 -13.01 -14.02
C SER A 337 -2.95 -13.59 -13.77
N LEU A 338 -2.72 -14.81 -14.23
CA LEU A 338 -1.37 -15.40 -14.19
C LEU A 338 -0.35 -14.55 -14.98
N ALA A 339 -0.77 -13.95 -16.08
CA ALA A 339 0.10 -13.14 -16.91
C ALA A 339 0.39 -11.75 -16.31
N ALA A 340 -0.50 -11.24 -15.44
CA ALA A 340 -0.35 -9.96 -14.75
C ALA A 340 0.18 -10.13 -13.31
N ASN A 341 0.42 -11.35 -12.84
CA ASN A 341 0.86 -11.61 -11.47
C ASN A 341 2.39 -11.71 -11.40
N ASP A 342 3.00 -10.93 -10.53
CA ASP A 342 4.44 -10.93 -10.26
C ASP A 342 4.92 -12.14 -9.46
N VAL A 343 4.01 -12.83 -8.73
CA VAL A 343 4.32 -13.97 -7.86
C VAL A 343 3.51 -15.21 -8.26
N ALA A 344 4.10 -16.11 -9.05
CA ALA A 344 3.43 -17.31 -9.57
C ALA A 344 2.84 -18.23 -8.47
N VAL A 345 3.47 -18.29 -7.29
CA VAL A 345 3.02 -19.08 -6.15
C VAL A 345 1.72 -18.52 -5.57
N VAL A 346 1.57 -17.20 -5.50
CA VAL A 346 0.32 -16.53 -5.10
C VAL A 346 -0.82 -16.91 -6.04
N HIS A 347 -0.54 -16.86 -7.36
CA HIS A 347 -1.55 -17.27 -8.35
C HIS A 347 -1.93 -18.75 -8.22
N ALA A 348 -0.99 -19.63 -7.90
CA ALA A 348 -1.28 -21.05 -7.66
C ALA A 348 -2.25 -21.25 -6.47
N GLY A 349 -2.05 -20.49 -5.39
CA GLY A 349 -2.93 -20.48 -4.21
C GLY A 349 -4.36 -20.06 -4.55
N TYR A 350 -4.54 -19.12 -5.47
CA TYR A 350 -5.84 -18.71 -6.00
C TYR A 350 -6.44 -19.75 -6.97
N ALA A 351 -5.64 -20.20 -7.94
CA ALA A 351 -6.08 -21.04 -9.06
C ALA A 351 -6.78 -22.33 -8.59
N ARG A 352 -6.36 -22.92 -7.47
CA ARG A 352 -6.98 -24.13 -6.89
C ARG A 352 -8.44 -23.94 -6.48
N TRP A 353 -8.86 -22.70 -6.18
CA TRP A 353 -10.20 -22.39 -5.69
C TRP A 353 -11.17 -21.90 -6.78
N ARG A 354 -10.69 -21.48 -7.95
CA ARG A 354 -11.50 -20.91 -9.04
C ARG A 354 -12.75 -21.72 -9.37
N LYS A 355 -12.59 -23.03 -9.64
CA LYS A 355 -13.72 -23.89 -10.00
C LYS A 355 -14.77 -23.96 -8.91
N LYS A 356 -14.35 -24.03 -7.65
CA LYS A 356 -15.27 -24.11 -6.54
C LYS A 356 -16.05 -22.81 -6.37
N LEU A 357 -15.38 -21.68 -6.42
CA LEU A 357 -16.01 -20.36 -6.32
C LEU A 357 -17.02 -20.14 -7.45
N LEU A 358 -16.64 -20.41 -8.70
CA LEU A 358 -17.51 -20.30 -9.88
C LEU A 358 -18.75 -21.21 -9.79
N ARG A 359 -18.61 -22.45 -9.32
CA ARG A 359 -19.75 -23.38 -9.16
C ARG A 359 -20.80 -22.89 -8.19
N TYR A 360 -20.41 -22.10 -7.21
CA TYR A 360 -21.32 -21.54 -6.22
C TYR A 360 -21.82 -20.14 -6.59
N GLY A 361 -21.45 -19.61 -7.75
CA GLY A 361 -21.97 -18.35 -8.26
C GLY A 361 -21.16 -17.12 -7.87
N VAL A 362 -19.93 -17.29 -7.37
CA VAL A 362 -19.00 -16.17 -7.22
C VAL A 362 -18.52 -15.73 -8.60
N GLU A 363 -18.63 -14.45 -8.90
CA GLU A 363 -18.12 -13.84 -10.13
C GLU A 363 -16.61 -13.59 -10.00
N LEU A 364 -15.84 -14.14 -10.94
CA LEU A 364 -14.37 -13.98 -10.96
C LEU A 364 -13.93 -13.24 -12.21
N TYR A 365 -13.08 -12.23 -12.01
CA TYR A 365 -12.48 -11.42 -13.05
C TYR A 365 -10.97 -11.39 -12.86
N GLU A 366 -10.22 -11.61 -13.94
CA GLU A 366 -8.76 -11.58 -13.95
C GLU A 366 -8.26 -10.44 -14.83
N LEU A 367 -7.49 -9.51 -14.23
CA LEU A 367 -6.94 -8.37 -14.94
C LEU A 367 -5.99 -8.83 -16.05
N LYS A 368 -6.12 -8.24 -17.23
CA LYS A 368 -5.22 -8.46 -18.37
C LYS A 368 -3.89 -7.75 -18.14
N PRO A 369 -2.76 -8.28 -18.63
CA PRO A 369 -1.52 -7.51 -18.71
C PRO A 369 -1.71 -6.35 -19.69
N THR A 370 -1.10 -5.20 -19.42
CA THR A 370 -1.19 -4.03 -20.30
C THR A 370 -0.37 -4.27 -21.58
N ARG A 371 -0.93 -3.95 -22.76
CA ARG A 371 -0.33 -4.24 -24.07
C ARG A 371 1.02 -3.58 -24.35
N GLU A 372 1.35 -2.50 -23.65
CA GLU A 372 2.59 -1.74 -23.88
C GLU A 372 3.87 -2.49 -23.48
N HIS A 373 3.76 -3.66 -22.86
CA HIS A 373 4.89 -4.39 -22.29
C HIS A 373 5.13 -5.80 -22.83
N GLU A 374 4.58 -6.14 -23.99
CA GLU A 374 4.91 -7.42 -24.64
C GLU A 374 6.38 -7.52 -25.10
N THR A 375 7.16 -6.45 -25.07
CA THR A 375 8.50 -6.39 -25.66
C THR A 375 9.68 -6.29 -24.68
N VAL A 376 9.47 -6.09 -23.38
CA VAL A 376 10.58 -5.99 -22.42
C VAL A 376 10.47 -7.06 -21.34
N VAL A 377 10.91 -8.28 -21.67
CA VAL A 377 11.19 -9.31 -20.67
C VAL A 377 12.58 -9.05 -20.11
N HIS A 378 12.71 -8.27 -19.07
CA HIS A 378 13.89 -8.31 -18.22
C HIS A 378 13.76 -9.48 -17.24
N ASP A 379 14.58 -10.50 -17.50
CA ASP A 379 14.73 -11.70 -16.68
C ASP A 379 15.40 -11.31 -15.34
N ARG A 380 14.60 -10.95 -14.35
CA ARG A 380 15.04 -10.74 -12.96
C ARG A 380 14.55 -11.90 -12.08
N GLY A 381 15.17 -13.07 -12.24
CA GLY A 381 15.09 -14.17 -11.30
C GLY A 381 13.68 -14.65 -10.92
N LEU A 382 13.56 -15.39 -9.80
CA LEU A 382 12.32 -15.95 -9.26
C LEU A 382 11.28 -14.91 -8.79
N THR A 383 11.63 -13.63 -8.78
CA THR A 383 10.74 -12.49 -8.51
C THR A 383 10.43 -11.81 -9.84
N GLY A 384 9.41 -12.33 -10.55
CA GLY A 384 9.04 -11.86 -11.87
C GLY A 384 8.55 -10.40 -11.88
N ASN A 385 9.00 -9.62 -12.86
CA ASN A 385 8.42 -8.33 -13.20
C ASN A 385 7.42 -8.57 -14.34
N SER A 386 6.13 -8.50 -14.04
CA SER A 386 5.07 -8.48 -15.04
C SER A 386 4.58 -7.05 -15.26
N GLY A 387 4.32 -6.69 -16.50
CA GLY A 387 3.79 -5.37 -16.86
C GLY A 387 2.48 -5.06 -16.12
N SER A 388 2.14 -3.79 -15.99
CA SER A 388 1.04 -3.19 -15.22
C SER A 388 0.13 -4.20 -14.53
N SER A 389 0.20 -4.29 -13.22
CA SER A 389 -0.62 -5.20 -12.43
C SER A 389 -1.53 -4.41 -11.50
N LEU A 390 -2.65 -5.04 -11.12
CA LEU A 390 -3.47 -4.55 -10.03
C LEU A 390 -2.66 -4.59 -8.73
N HIS A 391 -2.64 -3.47 -7.99
CA HIS A 391 -2.06 -3.43 -6.66
C HIS A 391 -3.08 -2.94 -5.60
N ALA A 392 -4.26 -2.48 -6.02
CA ALA A 392 -5.32 -2.02 -5.12
C ALA A 392 -5.85 -3.13 -4.20
N LYS A 393 -6.19 -2.74 -2.96
CA LYS A 393 -6.81 -3.57 -1.93
C LYS A 393 -8.03 -2.83 -1.41
N THR A 394 -9.17 -3.09 -2.05
CA THR A 394 -10.42 -2.36 -1.80
C THR A 394 -11.57 -3.34 -1.70
N PHE A 395 -12.39 -3.19 -0.67
CA PHE A 395 -13.60 -3.98 -0.47
C PHE A 395 -14.79 -3.05 -0.35
N SER A 396 -15.87 -3.32 -1.08
CA SER A 396 -17.13 -2.60 -0.95
C SER A 396 -18.24 -3.55 -0.52
N ILE A 397 -19.06 -3.14 0.44
CA ILE A 397 -20.18 -3.93 0.97
C ILE A 397 -21.47 -3.14 0.82
N ASP A 398 -22.47 -3.77 0.20
CA ASP A 398 -23.86 -3.31 0.07
C ASP A 398 -23.97 -1.86 -0.46
N GLY A 399 -23.02 -1.42 -1.29
CA GLY A 399 -22.98 -0.08 -1.85
C GLY A 399 -22.90 1.06 -0.84
N SER A 400 -22.58 0.78 0.42
CA SER A 400 -22.62 1.76 1.51
C SER A 400 -21.34 1.90 2.32
N LYS A 401 -20.52 0.85 2.39
CA LYS A 401 -19.25 0.83 3.13
C LYS A 401 -18.11 0.38 2.23
N VAL A 402 -16.98 1.04 2.40
CA VAL A 402 -15.76 0.75 1.64
C VAL A 402 -14.58 0.61 2.59
N PHE A 403 -13.77 -0.41 2.37
CA PHE A 403 -12.42 -0.51 2.93
C PHE A 403 -11.39 -0.17 1.86
N ILE A 404 -10.44 0.70 2.17
CA ILE A 404 -9.29 1.04 1.33
C ILE A 404 -8.04 1.01 2.21
N GLY A 405 -7.02 0.24 1.81
CA GLY A 405 -5.80 0.13 2.60
C GLY A 405 -4.76 -0.80 2.01
N SER A 406 -3.98 -1.43 2.88
CA SER A 406 -2.87 -2.30 2.49
C SER A 406 -3.22 -3.80 2.49
N LEU A 407 -4.37 -4.21 3.06
CA LEU A 407 -4.75 -5.60 3.28
C LEU A 407 -5.08 -6.37 1.98
N ASN A 408 -4.22 -7.27 1.56
CA ASN A 408 -4.56 -8.28 0.55
C ASN A 408 -5.44 -9.39 1.12
N PHE A 409 -6.19 -10.05 0.26
CA PHE A 409 -6.99 -11.22 0.65
C PHE A 409 -6.14 -12.50 0.58
N ASP A 410 -5.12 -12.60 1.44
CA ASP A 410 -4.17 -13.72 1.48
C ASP A 410 -3.74 -14.08 2.92
N PRO A 411 -3.16 -15.28 3.14
CA PRO A 411 -2.71 -15.73 4.45
C PRO A 411 -1.60 -14.86 5.04
N ARG A 412 -0.70 -14.31 4.20
CA ARG A 412 0.42 -13.48 4.65
C ARG A 412 -0.08 -12.18 5.26
N SER A 413 -0.99 -11.47 4.56
CA SER A 413 -1.64 -10.27 5.08
C SER A 413 -2.49 -10.57 6.32
N THR A 414 -3.09 -11.77 6.38
CA THR A 414 -3.90 -12.17 7.54
C THR A 414 -3.05 -12.46 8.77
N LEU A 415 -1.92 -13.20 8.64
CA LEU A 415 -1.23 -13.83 9.78
C LEU A 415 0.17 -13.28 10.07
N LEU A 416 0.85 -12.72 9.07
CA LEU A 416 2.28 -12.38 9.15
C LEU A 416 2.53 -10.88 9.09
N ASN A 417 2.08 -10.23 8.02
CA ASN A 417 2.31 -8.80 7.84
C ASN A 417 1.32 -7.98 8.66
N THR A 418 1.80 -6.87 9.20
CA THR A 418 0.88 -5.87 9.74
C THR A 418 0.27 -5.08 8.60
N GLU A 419 -1.00 -4.75 8.72
CA GLU A 419 -1.81 -4.08 7.70
C GLU A 419 -2.58 -2.92 8.31
N MET A 420 -2.97 -1.96 7.48
CA MET A 420 -3.84 -0.85 7.88
C MET A 420 -4.77 -0.41 6.75
N GLY A 421 -5.84 0.30 7.08
CA GLY A 421 -6.73 0.90 6.11
C GLY A 421 -7.92 1.59 6.77
N PHE A 422 -8.66 2.33 5.95
CA PHE A 422 -9.87 3.03 6.36
C PHE A 422 -11.12 2.22 6.01
N VAL A 423 -12.05 2.14 6.96
CA VAL A 423 -13.45 1.82 6.70
C VAL A 423 -14.21 3.14 6.60
N ILE A 424 -14.80 3.40 5.44
CA ILE A 424 -15.50 4.64 5.11
C ILE A 424 -16.96 4.30 4.85
N GLU A 425 -17.86 4.94 5.59
CA GLU A 425 -19.32 4.78 5.43
C GLU A 425 -19.84 5.82 4.44
N SER A 426 -19.83 5.51 3.14
CA SER A 426 -20.21 6.44 2.07
C SER A 426 -20.77 5.72 0.84
N GLU A 427 -22.04 5.94 0.56
CA GLU A 427 -22.69 5.47 -0.68
C GLU A 427 -22.07 6.09 -1.93
N THR A 428 -21.71 7.37 -1.85
CA THR A 428 -21.05 8.08 -2.97
C THR A 428 -19.72 7.42 -3.33
N LEU A 429 -18.87 7.13 -2.33
CA LEU A 429 -17.58 6.48 -2.56
C LEU A 429 -17.77 5.04 -3.03
N ALA A 430 -18.70 4.29 -2.42
CA ALA A 430 -19.01 2.92 -2.82
C ALA A 430 -19.51 2.85 -4.26
N THR A 431 -20.37 3.78 -4.67
CA THR A 431 -20.86 3.91 -6.05
C THR A 431 -19.72 4.21 -7.02
N LEU A 432 -18.82 5.14 -6.67
CA LEU A 432 -17.65 5.46 -7.48
C LEU A 432 -16.75 4.23 -7.70
N ILE A 433 -16.47 3.49 -6.63
CA ILE A 433 -15.65 2.26 -6.68
C ILE A 433 -16.36 1.17 -7.49
N HIS A 434 -17.66 0.96 -7.27
CA HIS A 434 -18.43 0.00 -8.03
C HIS A 434 -18.46 0.33 -9.54
N LYS A 435 -18.62 1.61 -9.91
CA LYS A 435 -18.56 2.06 -11.31
C LYS A 435 -17.20 1.74 -11.94
N ARG A 436 -16.11 2.05 -11.26
CA ARG A 436 -14.74 1.73 -11.72
C ARG A 436 -14.49 0.24 -11.80
N PHE A 437 -14.92 -0.50 -10.79
CA PHE A 437 -14.86 -1.96 -10.79
C PHE A 437 -15.57 -2.55 -12.01
N THR A 438 -16.80 -2.09 -12.30
CA THR A 438 -17.58 -2.54 -13.45
C THR A 438 -16.93 -2.14 -14.80
N GLN A 439 -16.34 -0.96 -14.89
CA GLN A 439 -15.61 -0.51 -16.08
C GLN A 439 -14.36 -1.35 -16.29
N SER A 440 -13.54 -1.59 -15.25
CA SER A 440 -12.37 -2.46 -15.32
C SER A 440 -12.73 -3.90 -15.71
N GLN A 441 -13.86 -4.43 -15.21
CA GLN A 441 -14.35 -5.75 -15.62
C GLN A 441 -14.62 -5.84 -17.11
N ARG A 442 -15.17 -4.80 -17.72
CA ARG A 442 -15.52 -4.80 -19.15
C ARG A 442 -14.29 -4.66 -20.04
N ASP A 443 -13.42 -3.71 -19.71
CA ASP A 443 -12.38 -3.24 -20.63
C ASP A 443 -11.03 -3.93 -20.40
N ALA A 444 -10.68 -4.14 -19.13
CA ALA A 444 -9.34 -4.54 -18.72
C ALA A 444 -9.23 -5.95 -18.11
N ALA A 445 -10.31 -6.70 -17.99
CA ALA A 445 -10.28 -8.03 -17.37
C ALA A 445 -10.93 -9.12 -18.22
N TRP A 446 -10.54 -10.35 -17.97
CA TRP A 446 -11.26 -11.54 -18.45
C TRP A 446 -12.23 -12.00 -17.38
N GLN A 447 -13.51 -12.23 -17.77
CA GLN A 447 -14.46 -12.91 -16.90
C GLN A 447 -14.26 -14.42 -16.98
N LEU A 448 -14.19 -15.10 -15.83
CA LEU A 448 -14.12 -16.56 -15.79
C LEU A 448 -15.53 -17.16 -15.77
N ARG A 449 -15.76 -18.17 -16.62
CA ARG A 449 -17.01 -18.94 -16.64
C ARG A 449 -16.71 -20.43 -16.75
N LEU A 450 -17.60 -21.25 -16.21
CA LEU A 450 -17.56 -22.71 -16.42
C LEU A 450 -18.35 -23.08 -17.66
N ASP A 451 -17.78 -23.97 -18.49
CA ASP A 451 -18.53 -24.63 -19.55
C ASP A 451 -19.45 -25.76 -19.00
N ARG A 452 -20.22 -26.38 -19.87
CA ARG A 452 -21.10 -27.49 -19.50
C ARG A 452 -20.40 -28.74 -18.90
N TRP A 453 -19.08 -28.85 -19.10
CA TRP A 453 -18.26 -29.91 -18.52
C TRP A 453 -17.49 -29.48 -17.26
N GLY A 454 -17.73 -28.27 -16.75
CA GLY A 454 -17.05 -27.71 -15.58
C GLY A 454 -15.59 -27.30 -15.85
N ARG A 455 -15.24 -26.97 -17.10
CA ARG A 455 -13.93 -26.43 -17.47
C ARG A 455 -14.00 -24.90 -17.43
N ILE A 456 -12.92 -24.26 -16.98
CA ILE A 456 -12.83 -22.80 -16.93
C ILE A 456 -12.54 -22.28 -18.33
N ASN A 457 -13.32 -21.28 -18.74
CA ASN A 457 -13.11 -20.45 -19.90
C ASN A 457 -12.91 -19.00 -19.46
N TRP A 458 -12.06 -18.27 -20.16
CA TRP A 458 -11.85 -16.83 -19.99
C TRP A 458 -12.62 -16.11 -21.10
N ILE A 459 -13.54 -15.23 -20.72
CA ILE A 459 -14.37 -14.47 -21.63
C ILE A 459 -13.74 -13.10 -21.78
N ASP A 460 -13.29 -12.80 -22.99
CA ASP A 460 -12.77 -11.50 -23.38
C ASP A 460 -13.89 -10.70 -24.07
N ARG A 461 -14.25 -9.57 -23.52
CA ARG A 461 -15.22 -8.65 -24.10
C ARG A 461 -14.49 -7.50 -24.76
N GLN A 462 -14.51 -7.45 -26.09
CA GLN A 462 -13.99 -6.35 -26.89
C GLN A 462 -15.13 -5.82 -27.78
N GLN A 463 -15.52 -4.56 -27.62
CA GLN A 463 -16.45 -3.84 -28.51
C GLN A 463 -17.74 -4.63 -28.87
N GLU A 464 -18.42 -5.20 -27.88
CA GLU A 464 -19.66 -6.00 -28.06
C GLU A 464 -19.46 -7.46 -28.49
N GLU A 465 -18.27 -7.90 -28.86
CA GLU A 465 -17.99 -9.31 -29.16
C GLU A 465 -17.45 -10.03 -27.94
N GLU A 466 -18.01 -11.24 -27.65
CA GLU A 466 -17.47 -12.14 -26.61
C GLU A 466 -16.53 -13.16 -27.26
N LYS A 467 -15.23 -13.06 -26.97
CA LYS A 467 -14.25 -14.07 -27.36
C LYS A 467 -14.02 -15.06 -26.22
N VAL A 468 -14.25 -16.35 -26.50
CA VAL A 468 -14.06 -17.43 -25.51
C VAL A 468 -12.68 -18.04 -25.64
N LEU A 469 -11.85 -17.92 -24.59
CA LEU A 469 -10.52 -18.48 -24.52
C LEU A 469 -10.54 -19.72 -23.60
N LYS A 470 -10.18 -20.90 -24.16
CA LYS A 470 -10.21 -22.20 -23.47
C LYS A 470 -8.95 -22.53 -22.69
N LYS A 471 -7.92 -21.69 -22.81
CA LYS A 471 -6.64 -21.80 -22.11
C LYS A 471 -6.36 -20.48 -21.41
N GLU A 472 -5.62 -20.55 -20.31
CA GLU A 472 -5.21 -19.36 -19.55
C GLU A 472 -4.48 -18.36 -20.47
N PRO A 473 -5.05 -17.13 -20.66
CA PRO A 473 -4.60 -16.22 -21.70
C PRO A 473 -3.23 -15.61 -21.39
N ALA A 474 -2.53 -15.15 -22.43
CA ALA A 474 -1.23 -14.46 -22.33
C ALA A 474 -0.18 -15.22 -21.51
N THR A 475 -0.24 -16.56 -21.45
CA THR A 475 0.67 -17.39 -20.65
C THR A 475 1.38 -18.44 -21.50
N ARG A 476 2.63 -18.72 -21.15
CA ARG A 476 3.42 -19.79 -21.77
C ARG A 476 3.01 -21.15 -21.18
N PHE A 477 3.22 -22.22 -21.93
CA PHE A 477 2.91 -23.60 -21.49
C PHE A 477 3.57 -23.94 -20.13
N TRP A 478 4.83 -23.59 -19.96
CA TRP A 478 5.58 -23.87 -18.74
C TRP A 478 5.06 -23.13 -17.50
N GLN A 479 4.63 -21.89 -17.64
CA GLN A 479 4.00 -21.15 -16.55
C GLN A 479 2.76 -21.86 -16.03
N ARG A 480 1.92 -22.34 -16.94
CA ARG A 480 0.71 -23.12 -16.57
C ARG A 480 1.04 -24.44 -15.89
N VAL A 481 2.11 -25.13 -16.32
CA VAL A 481 2.58 -26.37 -15.69
C VAL A 481 3.09 -26.08 -14.28
N LEU A 482 3.96 -25.09 -14.13
CA LEU A 482 4.51 -24.69 -12.82
C LEU A 482 3.41 -24.31 -11.82
N VAL A 483 2.44 -23.49 -12.24
CA VAL A 483 1.30 -23.10 -11.39
C VAL A 483 0.46 -24.33 -11.00
N ARG A 484 0.22 -25.28 -11.92
CA ARG A 484 -0.50 -26.52 -11.58
C ARG A 484 0.24 -27.38 -10.57
N LEU A 485 1.55 -27.51 -10.70
CA LEU A 485 2.40 -28.23 -9.75
C LEU A 485 2.41 -27.52 -8.39
N ALA A 486 2.60 -26.21 -8.39
CA ALA A 486 2.57 -25.41 -7.16
C ALA A 486 1.19 -25.45 -6.46
N ALA A 487 0.09 -25.52 -7.21
CA ALA A 487 -1.26 -25.63 -6.64
C ALA A 487 -1.54 -26.95 -5.89
N ILE A 488 -0.73 -27.99 -6.11
CA ILE A 488 -0.83 -29.27 -5.38
C ILE A 488 -0.08 -29.20 -4.04
N LEU A 489 0.95 -28.34 -3.96
CA LEU A 489 1.75 -28.17 -2.76
C LEU A 489 0.97 -27.35 -1.71
N PRO A 490 1.17 -27.60 -0.41
CA PRO A 490 0.57 -26.80 0.66
C PRO A 490 1.29 -25.44 0.79
N VAL A 491 1.27 -24.62 -0.27
CA VAL A 491 1.99 -23.34 -0.33
C VAL A 491 1.34 -22.22 0.50
N GLU A 492 0.17 -22.44 1.08
CA GLU A 492 -0.56 -21.44 1.89
C GLU A 492 0.23 -20.95 3.11
N TRP A 493 1.19 -21.73 3.60
CA TRP A 493 2.05 -21.34 4.72
C TRP A 493 3.27 -20.47 4.30
N LEU A 494 3.58 -20.44 3.01
CA LEU A 494 4.63 -19.57 2.44
C LEU A 494 4.08 -18.20 2.03
N LEU A 495 2.75 -18.14 1.84
CA LEU A 495 1.99 -16.97 1.41
C LEU A 495 1.39 -16.26 2.66
#